data_bca4f88f05d1cccad9061682ebeb0782
#
_entry.id   bca4f88f05d1cccad9061682ebeb0782
#
_cell.length_a   1.000
_cell.length_b   1.000
_cell.length_c   1.000
_cell.angle_alpha   90.00
_cell.angle_beta   90.00
_cell.angle_gamma   90.00
#
_symmetry.space_group_name_H-M   'P 1'
#
loop_
_entity.id
_entity.type
_entity.pdbx_description
1 polymer ?
#
loop_
_entity_poly.entity_id
_entity_poly.type
_entity_poly.pdbx_seq_one_letter_code
_entity_poly.pdbx_strand_id
1 'polypeptide(L)'
;GYLKSSVQEIVREESSSSARAGSPGDPAPSETAGITYPDILDGLKDPSRWITYSGDYSARRHSPLTQITPANVSRLVAEWTLQTGTMTRGRGFEATPIAWDGVLYVTGSNNFAWALDARTGRPFWQYRRELPTDLTYGASAPVNRGFGILGDRLFMVTLDAHLLAFDRRTGRIDWDTVLADYKIGYSATMAPLVL
;
A
#
# COMPACT_ATOMS: atom_id res chain seq x y z
N GLY A 1 -32.11 -6.78 17.48
CA GLY A 1 -31.20 -7.80 18.02
C GLY A 1 -30.33 -8.47 16.98
N TYR A 2 -30.63 -8.38 15.68
CA TYR A 2 -29.92 -9.11 14.61
C TYR A 2 -28.67 -8.42 14.09
N LEU A 3 -28.51 -7.13 14.27
CA LEU A 3 -27.34 -6.38 13.76
C LEU A 3 -26.11 -6.42 14.67
N LYS A 4 -26.25 -6.81 15.95
CA LYS A 4 -25.10 -6.90 16.88
C LYS A 4 -24.32 -8.21 16.79
N SER A 5 -24.93 -9.31 16.35
CA SER A 5 -24.25 -10.61 16.23
C SER A 5 -23.34 -10.68 14.99
N SER A 6 -23.76 -10.09 13.88
CA SER A 6 -23.02 -10.13 12.63
C SER A 6 -21.70 -9.31 12.67
N VAL A 7 -21.68 -8.21 13.43
CA VAL A 7 -20.47 -7.38 13.59
C VAL A 7 -19.45 -8.04 14.53
N GLN A 8 -19.90 -8.81 15.54
CA GLN A 8 -18.98 -9.51 16.45
C GLN A 8 -18.37 -10.77 15.84
N GLU A 9 -19.04 -11.40 14.88
CA GLU A 9 -18.51 -12.58 14.18
C GLU A 9 -17.42 -12.17 13.17
N ILE A 10 -17.62 -11.06 12.45
CA ILE A 10 -16.60 -10.48 11.54
C ILE A 10 -15.34 -10.05 12.30
N VAL A 11 -15.46 -9.53 13.51
CA VAL A 11 -14.33 -9.08 14.33
C VAL A 11 -13.55 -10.25 14.95
N ARG A 12 -14.15 -11.43 15.11
CA ARG A 12 -13.46 -12.60 15.69
C ARG A 12 -12.62 -13.40 14.72
N GLU A 13 -12.89 -13.32 13.41
CA GLU A 13 -12.06 -13.99 12.38
C GLU A 13 -10.81 -13.23 11.97
N GLU A 14 -10.64 -11.96 12.38
CA GLU A 14 -9.54 -11.10 11.95
C GLU A 14 -8.29 -11.10 12.85
N SER A 15 -8.21 -11.98 13.84
CA SER A 15 -7.11 -11.96 14.82
C SER A 15 -5.98 -12.95 14.52
N SER A 16 -5.58 -13.08 13.27
CA SER A 16 -4.29 -13.72 12.94
C SER A 16 -3.54 -12.88 11.91
N SER A 17 -2.33 -12.47 12.25
CA SER A 17 -1.35 -11.83 11.37
C SER A 17 -1.02 -12.76 10.22
N SER A 18 -1.78 -12.67 9.13
CA SER A 18 -1.49 -13.38 7.88
C SER A 18 -2.00 -12.57 6.68
N ALA A 19 -1.19 -12.52 5.62
CA ALA A 19 -1.67 -12.06 4.32
C ALA A 19 -2.84 -12.96 3.89
N ARG A 20 -4.05 -12.43 3.78
CA ARG A 20 -5.17 -13.15 3.16
C ARG A 20 -4.96 -13.13 1.65
N ALA A 21 -4.76 -14.30 1.06
CA ALA A 21 -4.85 -14.49 -0.38
C ALA A 21 -6.29 -14.24 -0.85
N GLY A 22 -6.46 -13.71 -2.06
CA GLY A 22 -7.76 -13.62 -2.74
C GLY A 22 -8.43 -15.00 -2.86
N SER A 23 -9.72 -15.02 -3.14
CA SER A 23 -10.49 -16.26 -3.29
C SER A 23 -9.90 -17.15 -4.39
N PRO A 24 -9.94 -18.51 -4.23
CA PRO A 24 -9.52 -19.43 -5.28
C PRO A 24 -10.30 -19.17 -6.59
N GLY A 25 -9.59 -18.92 -7.68
CA GLY A 25 -10.16 -18.61 -9.00
C GLY A 25 -9.94 -17.17 -9.47
N ASP A 26 -9.41 -16.30 -8.64
CA ASP A 26 -9.03 -14.95 -9.05
C ASP A 26 -7.70 -14.96 -9.81
N PRO A 27 -7.56 -14.20 -10.91
CA PRO A 27 -6.28 -14.08 -11.57
C PRO A 27 -5.26 -13.50 -10.58
N ALA A 28 -4.11 -14.18 -10.45
CA ALA A 28 -2.99 -13.69 -9.67
C ALA A 28 -2.45 -12.37 -10.29
N PRO A 29 -1.76 -11.53 -9.51
CA PRO A 29 -0.97 -10.44 -10.08
C PRO A 29 -0.10 -11.00 -11.21
N SER A 30 0.03 -10.23 -12.31
CA SER A 30 0.76 -10.64 -13.50
C SER A 30 2.12 -11.27 -13.19
N GLU A 31 2.52 -12.27 -14.00
CA GLU A 31 3.83 -12.90 -13.96
C GLU A 31 4.94 -12.05 -14.59
N THR A 32 4.63 -10.81 -14.96
CA THR A 32 5.62 -9.87 -15.52
C THR A 32 6.88 -9.80 -14.66
N ALA A 33 8.03 -9.72 -15.31
CA ALA A 33 9.32 -9.59 -14.65
C ALA A 33 9.32 -8.42 -13.63
N GLY A 34 10.03 -8.62 -12.53
CA GLY A 34 10.11 -7.60 -11.48
C GLY A 34 10.71 -6.28 -11.98
N ILE A 35 10.40 -5.19 -11.30
CA ILE A 35 10.89 -3.86 -11.61
C ILE A 35 12.41 -3.80 -11.43
N THR A 36 13.12 -3.40 -12.46
CA THR A 36 14.57 -3.18 -12.40
C THR A 36 14.92 -1.77 -11.95
N TYR A 37 16.16 -1.55 -11.49
CA TYR A 37 16.61 -0.20 -11.16
C TYR A 37 16.60 0.76 -12.39
N PRO A 38 16.98 0.34 -13.61
CA PRO A 38 16.74 1.14 -14.81
C PRO A 38 15.29 1.58 -15.00
N ASP A 39 14.29 0.73 -14.70
CA ASP A 39 12.88 1.12 -14.78
C ASP A 39 12.56 2.26 -13.81
N ILE A 40 13.12 2.25 -12.61
CA ILE A 40 12.95 3.31 -11.62
C ILE A 40 13.60 4.61 -12.11
N LEU A 41 14.80 4.54 -12.69
CA LEU A 41 15.51 5.70 -13.27
C LEU A 41 14.74 6.29 -14.46
N ASP A 42 14.18 5.45 -15.30
CA ASP A 42 13.35 5.87 -16.42
C ASP A 42 12.03 6.52 -15.97
N GLY A 43 11.57 6.19 -14.79
CA GLY A 43 10.45 6.83 -14.13
C GLY A 43 9.20 6.89 -15.01
N LEU A 44 8.74 8.11 -15.30
CA LEU A 44 7.51 8.37 -16.06
C LEU A 44 7.71 8.38 -17.59
N LYS A 45 8.84 7.90 -18.13
CA LYS A 45 8.98 7.69 -19.58
C LYS A 45 7.94 6.70 -20.12
N ASP A 46 7.57 5.70 -19.28
CA ASP A 46 6.38 4.90 -19.51
C ASP A 46 5.23 5.46 -18.65
N PRO A 47 4.26 6.15 -19.25
CA PRO A 47 3.20 6.82 -18.50
C PRO A 47 2.16 5.85 -17.91
N SER A 48 2.21 4.55 -18.24
CA SER A 48 1.31 3.53 -17.70
C SER A 48 1.67 3.11 -16.27
N ARG A 49 2.81 3.57 -15.74
CA ARG A 49 3.33 3.18 -14.43
C ARG A 49 3.60 4.38 -13.53
N TRP A 50 3.52 4.14 -12.21
CA TRP A 50 3.86 5.09 -11.16
C TRP A 50 4.58 4.34 -10.04
N ILE A 51 5.91 4.25 -10.11
CA ILE A 51 6.71 3.27 -9.36
C ILE A 51 7.55 3.86 -8.23
N THR A 52 7.40 5.16 -7.97
CA THR A 52 7.95 5.81 -6.77
C THR A 52 6.90 6.67 -6.10
N TYR A 53 7.14 7.10 -4.87
CA TYR A 53 6.24 8.00 -4.13
C TYR A 53 5.85 9.26 -4.92
N SER A 54 6.74 9.80 -5.73
CA SER A 54 6.52 11.04 -6.49
C SER A 54 6.45 10.82 -8.01
N GLY A 55 6.37 9.56 -8.48
CA GLY A 55 6.36 9.18 -9.89
C GLY A 55 7.75 8.96 -10.46
N ASP A 56 8.66 9.88 -10.20
CA ASP A 56 10.08 9.80 -10.53
C ASP A 56 10.95 10.50 -9.48
N TYR A 57 12.28 10.44 -9.61
CA TYR A 57 13.21 11.09 -8.70
C TYR A 57 13.23 12.61 -8.78
N SER A 58 12.64 13.22 -9.82
CA SER A 58 12.51 14.68 -9.89
C SER A 58 11.43 15.22 -8.93
N ALA A 59 10.63 14.35 -8.36
CA ALA A 59 9.58 14.65 -7.38
C ALA A 59 8.53 15.67 -7.84
N ARG A 60 8.38 15.85 -9.16
CA ARG A 60 7.42 16.83 -9.72
C ARG A 60 5.97 16.42 -9.60
N ARG A 61 5.70 15.12 -9.38
CA ARG A 61 4.33 14.55 -9.25
C ARG A 61 3.44 14.86 -10.45
N HIS A 62 4.02 14.97 -11.63
CA HIS A 62 3.33 15.28 -12.87
C HIS A 62 3.25 14.03 -13.73
N SER A 63 2.02 13.60 -14.07
CA SER A 63 1.81 12.50 -15.01
C SER A 63 1.87 13.02 -16.45
N PRO A 64 2.59 12.36 -17.36
CA PRO A 64 2.59 12.70 -18.79
C PRO A 64 1.33 12.21 -19.54
N LEU A 65 0.38 11.55 -18.85
CA LEU A 65 -0.89 11.12 -19.43
C LEU A 65 -1.72 12.31 -19.91
N THR A 66 -2.34 12.19 -21.08
CA THR A 66 -3.10 13.26 -21.75
C THR A 66 -4.58 12.95 -21.94
N GLN A 67 -5.06 11.81 -21.45
CA GLN A 67 -6.46 11.39 -21.62
C GLN A 67 -7.45 12.29 -20.85
N ILE A 68 -7.02 12.83 -19.71
CA ILE A 68 -7.82 13.77 -18.92
C ILE A 68 -7.43 15.19 -19.31
N THR A 69 -8.41 15.98 -19.73
CA THR A 69 -8.23 17.33 -20.23
C THR A 69 -9.26 18.26 -19.58
N PRO A 70 -9.09 19.59 -19.66
CA PRO A 70 -10.13 20.55 -19.21
C PRO A 70 -11.48 20.32 -19.88
N ALA A 71 -11.51 19.79 -21.11
CA ALA A 71 -12.76 19.54 -21.84
C ALA A 71 -13.53 18.30 -21.37
N ASN A 72 -12.88 17.36 -20.66
CA ASN A 72 -13.51 16.10 -20.27
C ASN A 72 -13.46 15.80 -18.77
N VAL A 73 -12.69 16.55 -17.97
CA VAL A 73 -12.53 16.31 -16.54
C VAL A 73 -13.86 16.35 -15.75
N SER A 74 -14.83 17.15 -16.20
CA SER A 74 -16.16 17.22 -15.57
C SER A 74 -17.01 15.96 -15.78
N ARG A 75 -16.59 15.04 -16.67
CA ARG A 75 -17.27 13.78 -16.96
C ARG A 75 -16.68 12.58 -16.21
N LEU A 76 -15.65 12.81 -15.38
CA LEU A 76 -15.07 11.75 -14.56
C LEU A 76 -16.09 11.22 -13.56
N VAL A 77 -16.15 9.90 -13.46
CA VAL A 77 -16.95 9.17 -12.48
C VAL A 77 -16.05 8.18 -11.74
N ALA A 78 -16.44 7.80 -10.52
CA ALA A 78 -15.75 6.74 -9.80
C ALA A 78 -16.08 5.40 -10.48
N GLU A 79 -15.05 4.69 -10.95
CA GLU A 79 -15.20 3.35 -11.53
C GLU A 79 -15.40 2.30 -10.43
N TRP A 80 -14.67 2.44 -9.33
CA TRP A 80 -14.80 1.60 -8.15
C TRP A 80 -14.38 2.35 -6.88
N THR A 81 -14.71 1.79 -5.73
CA THR A 81 -14.34 2.33 -4.42
C THR A 81 -13.94 1.19 -3.49
N LEU A 82 -12.81 1.32 -2.81
CA LEU A 82 -12.37 0.44 -1.74
C LEU A 82 -12.61 1.10 -0.39
N GLN A 83 -13.38 0.45 0.48
CA GLN A 83 -13.52 0.85 1.88
C GLN A 83 -12.44 0.14 2.70
N THR A 84 -11.40 0.85 3.11
CA THR A 84 -10.27 0.27 3.83
C THR A 84 -10.57 -0.06 5.29
N GLY A 85 -11.55 0.60 5.90
CA GLY A 85 -11.88 0.43 7.32
C GLY A 85 -10.77 0.84 8.31
N THR A 86 -9.65 1.41 7.82
CA THR A 86 -8.44 1.65 8.62
C THR A 86 -8.25 3.09 9.07
N MET A 87 -9.19 3.97 8.75
CA MET A 87 -9.10 5.39 9.13
C MET A 87 -9.30 5.57 10.63
N THR A 88 -8.36 6.26 11.27
CA THR A 88 -8.46 6.69 12.67
C THR A 88 -9.07 8.09 12.75
N ARG A 89 -9.77 8.39 13.86
CA ARG A 89 -10.41 9.69 14.08
C ARG A 89 -9.43 10.85 13.84
N GLY A 90 -9.83 11.78 12.98
CA GLY A 90 -9.10 13.03 12.73
C GLY A 90 -7.86 12.91 11.86
N ARG A 91 -7.61 11.76 11.22
CA ARG A 91 -6.46 11.55 10.34
C ARG A 91 -6.88 10.94 9.01
N GLY A 92 -6.33 11.51 7.95
CA GLY A 92 -6.58 11.08 6.58
C GLY A 92 -5.77 9.86 6.17
N PHE A 93 -6.08 9.38 4.98
CA PHE A 93 -5.30 8.39 4.26
C PHE A 93 -4.23 9.13 3.47
N GLU A 94 -2.93 8.87 3.74
CA GLU A 94 -1.82 9.67 3.19
C GLU A 94 -0.96 8.92 2.16
N ALA A 95 -1.31 7.68 1.82
CA ALA A 95 -0.52 6.86 0.93
C ALA A 95 -0.57 7.35 -0.52
N THR A 96 0.58 7.32 -1.19
CA THR A 96 0.64 7.35 -2.65
C THR A 96 0.73 5.91 -3.16
N PRO A 97 -0.24 5.45 -3.96
CA PRO A 97 -0.17 4.11 -4.55
C PRO A 97 1.00 3.98 -5.53
N ILE A 98 1.63 2.81 -5.56
CA ILE A 98 2.45 2.37 -6.69
C ILE A 98 1.53 1.73 -7.71
N ALA A 99 1.65 2.12 -8.99
CA ALA A 99 0.96 1.49 -10.11
C ALA A 99 1.99 0.77 -10.98
N TRP A 100 1.84 -0.53 -11.12
CA TRP A 100 2.69 -1.39 -11.93
C TRP A 100 1.89 -2.55 -12.49
N ASP A 101 1.94 -2.72 -13.81
CA ASP A 101 1.38 -3.88 -14.53
C ASP A 101 -0.07 -4.22 -14.14
N GLY A 102 -0.92 -3.20 -14.11
CA GLY A 102 -2.34 -3.34 -13.77
C GLY A 102 -2.63 -3.55 -12.29
N VAL A 103 -1.63 -3.49 -11.43
CA VAL A 103 -1.77 -3.61 -9.97
C VAL A 103 -1.53 -2.28 -9.29
N LEU A 104 -2.37 -1.95 -8.30
CA LEU A 104 -2.14 -0.85 -7.35
C LEU A 104 -1.67 -1.42 -6.02
N TYR A 105 -0.47 -1.07 -5.60
CA TYR A 105 0.06 -1.39 -4.27
C TYR A 105 -0.14 -0.19 -3.36
N VAL A 106 -0.88 -0.38 -2.29
CA VAL A 106 -1.34 0.71 -1.42
C VAL A 106 -1.05 0.37 0.04
N THR A 107 -0.53 1.32 0.78
CA THR A 107 -0.43 1.22 2.25
C THR A 107 -1.53 2.04 2.90
N GLY A 108 -1.87 1.74 4.14
CA GLY A 108 -2.89 2.45 4.90
C GLY A 108 -2.48 2.75 6.33
N SER A 109 -3.37 3.39 7.07
CA SER A 109 -3.18 3.64 8.49
C SER A 109 -2.97 2.34 9.25
N ASN A 110 -2.27 2.39 10.38
CA ASN A 110 -1.94 1.23 11.22
C ASN A 110 -1.18 0.12 10.49
N ASN A 111 -0.38 0.48 9.46
CA ASN A 111 0.43 -0.43 8.66
C ASN A 111 -0.38 -1.55 7.98
N PHE A 112 -1.59 -1.23 7.52
CA PHE A 112 -2.29 -2.04 6.53
C PHE A 112 -1.64 -1.88 5.16
N ALA A 113 -1.78 -2.89 4.33
CA ALA A 113 -1.32 -2.86 2.95
C ALA A 113 -2.16 -3.76 2.05
N TRP A 114 -2.23 -3.41 0.76
CA TRP A 114 -3.01 -4.12 -0.25
C TRP A 114 -2.29 -4.15 -1.59
N ALA A 115 -2.50 -5.21 -2.35
CA ALA A 115 -2.40 -5.19 -3.80
C ALA A 115 -3.79 -5.31 -4.39
N LEU A 116 -4.14 -4.39 -5.27
CA LEU A 116 -5.46 -4.29 -5.88
C LEU A 116 -5.35 -4.40 -7.39
N ASP A 117 -6.30 -5.07 -8.02
CA ASP A 117 -6.53 -4.93 -9.44
C ASP A 117 -6.88 -3.47 -9.74
N ALA A 118 -6.05 -2.80 -10.54
CA ALA A 118 -6.19 -1.37 -10.80
C ALA A 118 -7.50 -1.02 -11.54
N ARG A 119 -8.07 -1.96 -12.28
CA ARG A 119 -9.29 -1.77 -13.07
C ARG A 119 -10.57 -1.97 -12.26
N THR A 120 -10.54 -2.89 -11.28
CA THR A 120 -11.75 -3.31 -10.56
C THR A 120 -11.75 -2.96 -9.08
N GLY A 121 -10.58 -2.61 -8.52
CA GLY A 121 -10.39 -2.38 -7.09
C GLY A 121 -10.41 -3.65 -6.23
N ARG A 122 -10.50 -4.85 -6.84
CA ARG A 122 -10.50 -6.11 -6.11
C ARG A 122 -9.12 -6.37 -5.50
N PRO A 123 -9.03 -6.77 -4.22
CA PRO A 123 -7.75 -7.12 -3.62
C PRO A 123 -7.27 -8.49 -4.13
N PHE A 124 -6.00 -8.53 -4.58
CA PHE A 124 -5.26 -9.76 -4.78
C PHE A 124 -4.78 -10.30 -3.43
N TRP A 125 -4.31 -9.41 -2.56
CA TRP A 125 -3.94 -9.72 -1.20
C TRP A 125 -4.11 -8.49 -0.29
N GLN A 126 -4.19 -8.75 1.02
CA GLN A 126 -4.20 -7.76 2.08
C GLN A 126 -3.25 -8.21 3.18
N TYR A 127 -2.54 -7.26 3.75
CA TYR A 127 -1.66 -7.43 4.91
C TYR A 127 -2.09 -6.50 6.04
N ARG A 128 -1.97 -6.96 7.28
CA ARG A 128 -2.12 -6.18 8.49
C ARG A 128 -0.96 -6.49 9.43
N ARG A 129 -0.25 -5.45 9.88
CA ARG A 129 0.73 -5.60 10.95
C ARG A 129 0.03 -5.55 12.29
N GLU A 130 0.33 -6.52 13.16
CA GLU A 130 0.00 -6.41 14.56
C GLU A 130 1.01 -5.46 15.22
N LEU A 131 0.51 -4.33 15.70
CA LEU A 131 1.33 -3.31 16.37
C LEU A 131 1.37 -3.59 17.88
N PRO A 132 2.49 -3.30 18.58
CA PRO A 132 2.57 -3.38 20.02
C PRO A 132 1.48 -2.54 20.68
N THR A 133 0.88 -3.08 21.74
CA THR A 133 -0.21 -2.40 22.47
C THR A 133 0.27 -1.20 23.30
N ASP A 134 1.57 -1.15 23.58
CA ASP A 134 2.26 -0.07 24.26
C ASP A 134 2.91 0.94 23.32
N LEU A 135 2.63 0.84 22.02
CA LEU A 135 3.15 1.77 21.02
C LEU A 135 2.62 3.17 21.29
N THR A 136 3.49 4.06 21.72
CA THR A 136 3.23 5.50 21.76
C THR A 136 3.79 6.13 20.50
N TYR A 137 2.92 6.72 19.68
CA TYR A 137 3.33 7.32 18.41
C TYR A 137 4.32 8.47 18.64
N GLY A 138 5.58 8.27 18.32
CA GLY A 138 6.56 9.36 18.17
C GLY A 138 6.19 10.30 17.04
N ALA A 139 5.53 9.76 16.00
CA ALA A 139 4.89 10.54 14.95
C ALA A 139 3.44 10.87 15.34
N SER A 140 2.96 12.02 14.90
CA SER A 140 1.65 12.56 15.26
C SER A 140 0.44 11.76 14.74
N ALA A 141 0.63 10.71 13.93
CA ALA A 141 -0.45 9.96 13.31
C ALA A 141 -0.06 8.54 12.91
N PRO A 142 -0.99 7.57 13.01
CA PRO A 142 -0.79 6.19 12.56
C PRO A 142 -0.94 6.05 11.03
N VAL A 143 -0.26 6.91 10.26
CA VAL A 143 -0.30 6.92 8.79
C VAL A 143 0.88 6.17 8.19
N ASN A 144 0.74 5.75 6.94
CA ASN A 144 1.83 5.26 6.11
C ASN A 144 1.71 5.90 4.73
N ARG A 145 2.83 6.31 4.12
CA ARG A 145 2.84 7.10 2.89
C ARG A 145 3.11 6.30 1.63
N GLY A 146 3.33 5.00 1.74
CA GLY A 146 3.47 4.14 0.57
C GLY A 146 4.60 3.13 0.64
N PHE A 147 4.75 2.42 -0.45
CA PHE A 147 5.79 1.44 -0.68
C PHE A 147 6.98 2.03 -1.44
N GLY A 148 8.18 1.42 -1.26
CA GLY A 148 9.21 1.32 -2.29
C GLY A 148 9.05 0.00 -3.04
N ILE A 149 9.59 -0.11 -4.27
CA ILE A 149 9.52 -1.33 -5.07
C ILE A 149 10.83 -1.55 -5.82
N LEU A 150 11.31 -2.81 -5.82
CA LEU A 150 12.44 -3.25 -6.64
C LEU A 150 12.38 -4.78 -6.82
N GLY A 151 12.60 -5.25 -8.04
CA GLY A 151 12.45 -6.65 -8.38
C GLY A 151 11.03 -7.12 -8.11
N ASP A 152 10.91 -8.26 -7.47
CA ASP A 152 9.62 -8.81 -7.02
C ASP A 152 9.27 -8.42 -5.57
N ARG A 153 9.87 -7.35 -5.02
CA ARG A 153 9.68 -6.93 -3.64
C ARG A 153 9.10 -5.54 -3.49
N LEU A 154 8.20 -5.43 -2.52
CA LEU A 154 7.73 -4.16 -1.98
C LEU A 154 8.40 -3.94 -0.62
N PHE A 155 8.76 -2.70 -0.33
CA PHE A 155 9.37 -2.30 0.94
C PHE A 155 8.45 -1.32 1.67
N MET A 156 8.22 -1.57 2.95
CA MET A 156 7.40 -0.71 3.81
C MET A 156 8.08 -0.51 5.14
N VAL A 157 8.17 0.74 5.61
CA VAL A 157 8.54 1.02 6.99
C VAL A 157 7.29 1.04 7.88
N THR A 158 7.46 0.76 9.16
CA THR A 158 6.33 0.58 10.07
C THR A 158 6.36 1.53 11.27
N LEU A 159 5.19 1.70 11.90
CA LEU A 159 5.03 2.57 13.07
C LEU A 159 5.84 2.12 14.28
N ASP A 160 6.13 0.83 14.38
CA ASP A 160 7.01 0.23 15.40
C ASP A 160 8.47 0.14 14.93
N ALA A 161 8.86 1.00 13.98
CA ALA A 161 10.22 1.21 13.48
C ALA A 161 10.89 -0.05 12.90
N HIS A 162 10.17 -0.81 12.07
CA HIS A 162 10.71 -1.90 11.27
C HIS A 162 10.75 -1.52 9.78
N LEU A 163 11.56 -2.24 9.01
CA LEU A 163 11.51 -2.30 7.55
C LEU A 163 11.11 -3.70 7.14
N LEU A 164 10.06 -3.79 6.35
CA LEU A 164 9.52 -5.03 5.81
C LEU A 164 9.81 -5.15 4.32
N ALA A 165 10.11 -6.36 3.85
CA ALA A 165 10.03 -6.69 2.44
C ALA A 165 8.92 -7.72 2.22
N PHE A 166 8.09 -7.46 1.23
CA PHE A 166 6.99 -8.33 0.81
C PHE A 166 7.30 -8.93 -0.56
N ASP A 167 6.94 -10.17 -0.77
CA ASP A 167 6.68 -10.66 -2.12
C ASP A 167 5.48 -9.91 -2.69
N ARG A 168 5.65 -9.20 -3.82
CA ARG A 168 4.61 -8.31 -4.38
C ARG A 168 3.39 -9.05 -4.89
N ARG A 169 3.53 -10.33 -5.26
CA ARG A 169 2.44 -11.13 -5.84
C ARG A 169 1.54 -11.72 -4.76
N THR A 170 2.11 -12.08 -3.62
CA THR A 170 1.41 -12.82 -2.56
C THR A 170 1.16 -12.00 -1.31
N GLY A 171 1.86 -10.88 -1.11
CA GLY A 171 1.83 -10.10 0.13
C GLY A 171 2.52 -10.77 1.30
N ARG A 172 3.19 -11.91 1.07
CA ARG A 172 3.94 -12.61 2.12
C ARG A 172 5.19 -11.81 2.48
N ILE A 173 5.51 -11.77 3.78
CA ILE A 173 6.75 -11.17 4.27
C ILE A 173 7.92 -12.09 3.91
N ASP A 174 8.89 -11.57 3.16
CA ASP A 174 10.17 -12.22 2.88
C ASP A 174 11.13 -12.05 4.05
N TRP A 175 11.17 -10.82 4.61
CA TRP A 175 11.94 -10.49 5.81
C TRP A 175 11.36 -9.27 6.53
N ASP A 176 11.67 -9.19 7.83
CA ASP A 176 11.28 -8.13 8.76
C ASP A 176 12.53 -7.74 9.57
N THR A 177 12.95 -6.48 9.50
CA THR A 177 14.16 -5.96 10.15
C THR A 177 13.83 -4.80 11.04
N VAL A 178 14.27 -4.87 12.31
CA VAL A 178 14.18 -3.77 13.26
C VAL A 178 15.13 -2.66 12.84
N LEU A 179 14.62 -1.44 12.65
CA LEU A 179 15.43 -0.25 12.37
C LEU A 179 15.83 0.47 13.64
N ALA A 180 14.94 0.54 14.63
CA ALA A 180 15.16 1.24 15.88
C ALA A 180 14.19 0.75 16.97
N ASP A 181 14.43 1.13 18.22
CA ASP A 181 13.55 0.80 19.33
C ASP A 181 12.38 1.81 19.41
N TYR A 182 11.18 1.34 19.12
CA TYR A 182 9.96 2.17 19.21
C TYR A 182 9.68 2.65 20.65
N LYS A 183 10.14 1.94 21.68
CA LYS A 183 9.93 2.30 23.09
C LYS A 183 10.60 3.61 23.49
N ILE A 184 11.64 4.00 22.77
CA ILE A 184 12.31 5.30 22.96
C ILE A 184 11.86 6.35 21.94
N GLY A 185 10.71 6.13 21.28
CA GLY A 185 10.03 7.12 20.44
C GLY A 185 10.35 7.04 18.95
N TYR A 186 11.07 6.02 18.47
CA TYR A 186 11.26 5.85 17.02
C TYR A 186 9.98 5.31 16.37
N SER A 187 9.66 5.88 15.21
CA SER A 187 8.54 5.48 14.37
C SER A 187 8.81 5.89 12.92
N ALA A 188 8.26 5.18 11.97
CA ALA A 188 8.44 5.52 10.56
C ALA A 188 7.10 5.49 9.80
N THR A 189 6.87 6.51 8.98
CA THR A 189 5.64 6.72 8.21
C THR A 189 5.90 6.99 6.74
N MET A 190 7.16 7.09 6.32
CA MET A 190 7.56 7.44 4.95
C MET A 190 7.40 6.26 3.98
N ALA A 191 7.32 6.55 2.68
CA ALA A 191 7.58 5.57 1.65
C ALA A 191 9.11 5.40 1.49
N PRO A 192 9.66 4.18 1.53
CA PRO A 192 11.08 3.95 1.27
C PRO A 192 11.48 4.41 -0.13
N LEU A 193 12.62 5.07 -0.25
CA LEU A 193 13.23 5.42 -1.52
C LEU A 193 14.25 4.34 -1.88
N VAL A 194 14.16 3.82 -3.09
CA VAL A 194 15.13 2.86 -3.66
C VAL A 194 16.16 3.66 -4.46
N LEU A 195 17.44 3.44 -4.19
CA LEU A 195 18.57 4.11 -4.85
C LEU A 195 19.52 3.08 -5.44
#